data_25a18ddcc03f9570931a9205c3d89f1a
#
_entry.id   25a18ddcc03f9570931a9205c3d89f1a
#
_cell.length_a   1.000
_cell.length_b   1.000
_cell.length_c   1.000
_cell.angle_alpha   90.00
_cell.angle_beta   90.00
_cell.angle_gamma   90.00
#
_symmetry.space_group_name_H-M   'P 1'
#
loop_
_entity.id
_entity.type
_entity.pdbx_description
1 polymer ?
#
loop_
_entity_poly.entity_id
_entity_poly.type
_entity_poly.pdbx_seq_one_letter_code
_entity_poly.pdbx_strand_id
1 'polypeptide(L)'
;MIRVAIIGAGIGAEHLQGYRALPQRFHVSTLCDLDLDRARAVAGAAADAGDIAVTSDFDAVLADPAIDLVDICLPPHLHVPMSLKALAAAKHVICEKPITRALSEVDQLIEAARQAGRQVFPVFQYRYGRAMAQLRALKSAGLLGRAYTASLETHWNRDAAYYAIPWRGTWDGEAGGAVLGHAIHAHDLLCHLLGPVAQVFAMTDTRVNPIETEDCASLAFRMESGALATSSITLGAGNDTTRLRLCYEHLTAESGTAPYAPMQDNWRFVARLPARQDEIDAIVGAVPEGLGGFAGYLEAVA
;
A
#
# COMPACT_ATOMS: atom_id res chain seq x y z
N MET A 1 -6.87 -16.69 -16.72
CA MET A 1 -7.32 -16.37 -15.33
C MET A 1 -6.21 -16.80 -14.39
N ILE A 2 -5.69 -15.89 -13.58
CA ILE A 2 -4.57 -16.14 -12.67
C ILE A 2 -5.09 -16.84 -11.42
N ARG A 3 -4.54 -18.00 -11.08
CA ARG A 3 -4.88 -18.73 -9.84
C ARG A 3 -4.00 -18.26 -8.69
N VAL A 4 -4.64 -17.86 -7.60
CA VAL A 4 -4.01 -17.21 -6.47
C VAL A 4 -4.12 -18.06 -5.21
N ALA A 5 -3.02 -18.16 -4.47
CA ALA A 5 -3.03 -18.59 -3.08
C ALA A 5 -2.71 -17.40 -2.17
N ILE A 6 -3.58 -17.13 -1.20
CA ILE A 6 -3.36 -16.10 -0.17
C ILE A 6 -2.71 -16.77 1.03
N ILE A 7 -1.61 -16.19 1.53
CA ILE A 7 -0.85 -16.69 2.68
C ILE A 7 -0.99 -15.69 3.82
N GLY A 8 -1.76 -16.07 4.84
CA GLY A 8 -2.15 -15.25 5.97
C GLY A 8 -3.59 -14.72 5.85
N ALA A 9 -4.47 -15.18 6.74
CA ALA A 9 -5.89 -14.84 6.75
C ALA A 9 -6.19 -13.53 7.54
N GLY A 10 -5.18 -12.81 8.03
CA GLY A 10 -5.36 -11.51 8.66
C GLY A 10 -5.77 -10.46 7.63
N ILE A 11 -4.81 -9.67 7.15
CA ILE A 11 -5.06 -8.70 6.06
C ILE A 11 -5.45 -9.39 4.74
N GLY A 12 -5.12 -10.67 4.57
CA GLY A 12 -5.55 -11.48 3.44
C GLY A 12 -7.07 -11.57 3.25
N ALA A 13 -7.85 -11.32 4.30
CA ALA A 13 -9.31 -11.19 4.19
C ALA A 13 -9.72 -9.98 3.33
N GLU A 14 -9.02 -8.85 3.47
CA GLU A 14 -9.23 -7.66 2.65
C GLU A 14 -8.74 -7.90 1.20
N HIS A 15 -7.61 -8.60 1.04
CA HIS A 15 -7.10 -8.96 -0.28
C HIS A 15 -8.08 -9.86 -1.03
N LEU A 16 -8.70 -10.83 -0.35
CA LEU A 16 -9.72 -11.70 -0.92
C LEU A 16 -10.90 -10.90 -1.50
N GLN A 17 -11.33 -9.82 -0.83
CA GLN A 17 -12.38 -8.93 -1.36
C GLN A 17 -11.91 -8.19 -2.63
N GLY A 18 -10.66 -7.76 -2.66
CA GLY A 18 -10.07 -7.14 -3.86
C GLY A 18 -10.03 -8.07 -5.06
N TYR A 19 -9.63 -9.35 -4.88
CA TYR A 19 -9.66 -10.35 -5.94
C TYR A 19 -11.07 -10.62 -6.46
N ARG A 20 -12.06 -10.61 -5.59
CA ARG A 20 -13.48 -10.79 -5.95
C ARG A 20 -14.06 -9.65 -6.78
N ALA A 21 -13.48 -8.47 -6.70
CA ALA A 21 -13.85 -7.36 -7.59
C ALA A 21 -13.43 -7.60 -9.05
N LEU A 22 -12.54 -8.58 -9.30
CA LEU A 22 -11.96 -8.89 -10.61
C LEU A 22 -12.07 -10.39 -10.96
N PRO A 23 -13.28 -10.99 -10.93
CA PRO A 23 -13.46 -12.45 -11.06
C PRO A 23 -13.08 -13.00 -12.45
N GLN A 24 -13.03 -12.15 -13.49
CA GLN A 24 -12.59 -12.56 -14.83
C GLN A 24 -11.06 -12.64 -14.95
N ARG A 25 -10.31 -12.04 -14.03
CA ARG A 25 -8.84 -11.99 -14.05
C ARG A 25 -8.21 -12.95 -13.06
N PHE A 26 -8.79 -13.03 -11.85
CA PHE A 26 -8.25 -13.79 -10.74
C PHE A 26 -9.23 -14.84 -10.21
N HIS A 27 -8.66 -15.93 -9.72
CA HIS A 27 -9.38 -16.96 -8.98
C HIS A 27 -8.56 -17.34 -7.75
N VAL A 28 -9.06 -16.98 -6.56
CA VAL A 28 -8.43 -17.42 -5.30
C VAL A 28 -8.84 -18.87 -5.05
N SER A 29 -7.89 -19.79 -5.19
CA SER A 29 -8.12 -21.23 -5.02
C SER A 29 -7.73 -21.74 -3.64
N THR A 30 -6.85 -21.01 -2.92
CA THR A 30 -6.28 -21.48 -1.65
C THR A 30 -6.08 -20.34 -0.68
N LEU A 31 -6.42 -20.58 0.58
CA LEU A 31 -6.11 -19.72 1.72
C LEU A 31 -5.27 -20.52 2.71
N CYS A 32 -4.03 -20.10 2.92
CA CYS A 32 -3.08 -20.75 3.80
C CYS A 32 -2.87 -19.91 5.07
N ASP A 33 -3.12 -20.49 6.23
CA ASP A 33 -2.86 -19.85 7.54
C ASP A 33 -2.59 -20.91 8.59
N LEU A 34 -1.70 -20.61 9.55
CA LEU A 34 -1.45 -21.50 10.68
C LEU A 34 -2.71 -21.67 11.56
N ASP A 35 -3.56 -20.66 11.63
CA ASP A 35 -4.89 -20.70 12.26
C ASP A 35 -5.93 -21.12 11.21
N LEU A 36 -6.17 -22.44 11.14
CA LEU A 36 -7.14 -23.02 10.20
C LEU A 36 -8.56 -22.56 10.44
N ASP A 37 -8.95 -22.23 11.68
CA ASP A 37 -10.30 -21.78 11.98
C ASP A 37 -10.52 -20.35 11.49
N ARG A 38 -9.53 -19.47 11.64
CA ARG A 38 -9.53 -18.14 11.02
C ARG A 38 -9.59 -18.25 9.49
N ALA A 39 -8.77 -19.11 8.90
CA ALA A 39 -8.76 -19.30 7.46
C ALA A 39 -10.11 -19.81 6.93
N ARG A 40 -10.74 -20.77 7.62
CA ARG A 40 -12.10 -21.27 7.28
C ARG A 40 -13.15 -20.19 7.40
N ALA A 41 -13.08 -19.36 8.46
CA ALA A 41 -14.01 -18.25 8.66
C ALA A 41 -13.91 -17.24 7.50
N VAL A 42 -12.69 -16.87 7.08
CA VAL A 42 -12.46 -15.95 5.97
C VAL A 42 -12.91 -16.56 4.64
N ALA A 43 -12.56 -17.81 4.36
CA ALA A 43 -12.99 -18.51 3.14
C ALA A 43 -14.52 -18.68 3.10
N GLY A 44 -15.15 -19.02 4.21
CA GLY A 44 -16.60 -19.31 4.32
C GLY A 44 -17.49 -18.08 4.45
N ALA A 45 -16.96 -16.92 4.84
CA ALA A 45 -17.71 -15.66 4.91
C ALA A 45 -18.15 -15.13 3.54
N ALA A 46 -17.79 -15.83 2.49
CA ALA A 46 -18.06 -15.47 1.12
C ALA A 46 -19.30 -16.17 0.59
N ALA A 47 -20.26 -15.40 0.07
CA ALA A 47 -21.46 -15.93 -0.57
C ALA A 47 -21.17 -16.87 -1.76
N ASP A 48 -19.96 -16.75 -2.34
CA ASP A 48 -19.45 -17.57 -3.46
C ASP A 48 -18.39 -18.57 -2.96
N ALA A 49 -18.44 -19.00 -1.71
CA ALA A 49 -17.44 -19.82 -1.01
C ALA A 49 -17.28 -21.24 -1.58
N GLY A 50 -17.60 -21.44 -2.86
CA GLY A 50 -17.62 -22.77 -3.48
C GLY A 50 -16.33 -23.56 -3.35
N ASP A 51 -15.13 -22.98 -3.51
CA ASP A 51 -13.95 -23.78 -3.78
C ASP A 51 -12.62 -23.24 -3.26
N ILE A 52 -12.60 -22.45 -2.18
CA ILE A 52 -11.32 -22.03 -1.58
C ILE A 52 -10.83 -23.13 -0.64
N ALA A 53 -9.77 -23.85 -1.04
CA ALA A 53 -9.10 -24.81 -0.18
C ALA A 53 -8.42 -24.10 1.00
N VAL A 54 -8.54 -24.67 2.20
CA VAL A 54 -7.89 -24.15 3.39
C VAL A 54 -6.78 -25.10 3.85
N THR A 55 -5.58 -24.57 4.07
CA THR A 55 -4.42 -25.37 4.51
C THR A 55 -3.54 -24.57 5.47
N SER A 56 -2.70 -25.24 6.24
CA SER A 56 -1.57 -24.64 6.98
C SER A 56 -0.21 -24.99 6.36
N ASP A 57 -0.21 -25.75 5.27
CA ASP A 57 1.01 -26.25 4.62
C ASP A 57 1.38 -25.34 3.43
N PHE A 58 2.32 -24.42 3.68
CA PHE A 58 2.84 -23.53 2.64
C PHE A 58 3.64 -24.27 1.57
N ASP A 59 4.37 -25.32 1.92
CA ASP A 59 5.17 -26.08 0.96
C ASP A 59 4.23 -26.86 -0.01
N ALA A 60 3.09 -27.35 0.48
CA ALA A 60 2.05 -27.91 -0.39
C ALA A 60 1.46 -26.88 -1.37
N VAL A 61 1.25 -25.63 -0.92
CA VAL A 61 0.83 -24.52 -1.80
C VAL A 61 1.86 -24.28 -2.90
N LEU A 62 3.15 -24.26 -2.55
CA LEU A 62 4.23 -24.04 -3.53
C LEU A 62 4.36 -25.18 -4.53
N ALA A 63 4.11 -26.42 -4.11
CA ALA A 63 4.17 -27.62 -4.96
C ALA A 63 3.00 -27.72 -5.94
N ASP A 64 1.90 -27.00 -5.73
CA ASP A 64 0.73 -27.05 -6.64
C ASP A 64 1.03 -26.31 -7.97
N PRO A 65 1.15 -27.04 -9.10
CA PRO A 65 1.44 -26.42 -10.39
C PRO A 65 0.29 -25.54 -10.93
N ALA A 66 -0.90 -25.66 -10.37
CA ALA A 66 -2.04 -24.87 -10.79
C ALA A 66 -2.05 -23.45 -10.18
N ILE A 67 -1.26 -23.18 -9.16
CA ILE A 67 -1.11 -21.85 -8.57
C ILE A 67 -0.10 -21.05 -9.37
N ASP A 68 -0.51 -19.89 -9.87
CA ASP A 68 0.33 -18.96 -10.63
C ASP A 68 0.98 -17.90 -9.75
N LEU A 69 0.25 -17.45 -8.71
CA LEU A 69 0.59 -16.31 -7.88
C LEU A 69 0.36 -16.62 -6.40
N VAL A 70 1.32 -16.24 -5.59
CA VAL A 70 1.27 -16.31 -4.12
C VAL A 70 1.18 -14.89 -3.58
N ASP A 71 0.15 -14.62 -2.78
CA ASP A 71 -0.10 -13.33 -2.13
C ASP A 71 0.26 -13.42 -0.65
N ILE A 72 1.35 -12.76 -0.26
CA ILE A 72 1.95 -12.86 1.08
C ILE A 72 1.40 -11.77 1.98
N CYS A 73 0.50 -12.15 2.87
CA CYS A 73 -0.23 -11.33 3.84
C CYS A 73 0.23 -11.62 5.28
N LEU A 74 1.53 -11.75 5.48
CA LEU A 74 2.18 -12.16 6.72
C LEU A 74 2.81 -10.97 7.47
N PRO A 75 3.31 -11.16 8.70
CA PRO A 75 4.16 -10.17 9.37
C PRO A 75 5.44 -9.85 8.59
N PRO A 76 5.98 -8.60 8.70
CA PRO A 76 7.10 -8.13 7.87
C PRO A 76 8.36 -9.00 7.88
N HIS A 77 8.71 -9.61 9.02
CA HIS A 77 9.89 -10.49 9.11
C HIS A 77 9.79 -11.77 8.25
N LEU A 78 8.58 -12.13 7.79
CA LEU A 78 8.34 -13.30 6.94
C LEU A 78 8.26 -12.95 5.45
N HIS A 79 8.20 -11.67 5.07
CA HIS A 79 7.98 -11.27 3.69
C HIS A 79 9.08 -11.79 2.75
N VAL A 80 10.34 -11.51 3.07
CA VAL A 80 11.48 -11.92 2.22
C VAL A 80 11.64 -13.44 2.16
N PRO A 81 11.73 -14.19 3.28
CA PRO A 81 11.93 -15.62 3.20
C PRO A 81 10.80 -16.36 2.47
N MET A 82 9.54 -15.93 2.63
CA MET A 82 8.41 -16.55 1.93
C MET A 82 8.37 -16.17 0.45
N SER A 83 8.70 -14.91 0.11
CA SER A 83 8.83 -14.48 -1.29
C SER A 83 9.91 -15.25 -2.03
N LEU A 84 11.08 -15.46 -1.42
CA LEU A 84 12.17 -16.23 -2.03
C LEU A 84 11.77 -17.69 -2.26
N LYS A 85 11.05 -18.32 -1.31
CA LYS A 85 10.52 -19.68 -1.50
C LYS A 85 9.51 -19.74 -2.67
N ALA A 86 8.60 -18.76 -2.76
CA ALA A 86 7.61 -18.71 -3.83
C ALA A 86 8.26 -18.52 -5.20
N LEU A 87 9.26 -17.64 -5.30
CA LEU A 87 10.05 -17.45 -6.53
C LEU A 87 10.80 -18.72 -6.93
N ALA A 88 11.45 -19.41 -5.97
CA ALA A 88 12.13 -20.68 -6.22
C ALA A 88 11.18 -21.78 -6.74
N ALA A 89 9.89 -21.72 -6.34
CA ALA A 89 8.81 -22.57 -6.85
C ALA A 89 8.18 -22.04 -8.15
N ALA A 90 8.82 -21.08 -8.82
CA ALA A 90 8.37 -20.43 -10.05
C ALA A 90 6.97 -19.82 -9.97
N LYS A 91 6.61 -19.20 -8.81
CA LYS A 91 5.37 -18.46 -8.62
C LYS A 91 5.63 -16.95 -8.73
N HIS A 92 4.66 -16.19 -9.25
CA HIS A 92 4.63 -14.75 -9.06
C HIS A 92 4.31 -14.43 -7.60
N VAL A 93 4.71 -13.26 -7.13
CA VAL A 93 4.52 -12.85 -5.73
C VAL A 93 3.85 -11.49 -5.67
N ILE A 94 2.75 -11.38 -4.96
CA ILE A 94 2.30 -10.15 -4.33
C ILE A 94 2.74 -10.21 -2.87
N CYS A 95 3.24 -9.13 -2.31
CA CYS A 95 3.69 -9.12 -0.93
C CYS A 95 3.27 -7.82 -0.23
N GLU A 96 2.70 -7.97 0.95
CA GLU A 96 2.37 -6.83 1.81
C GLU A 96 3.61 -5.98 2.14
N LYS A 97 3.34 -4.73 2.46
CA LYS A 97 4.37 -3.76 2.86
C LYS A 97 4.65 -3.84 4.39
N PRO A 98 5.84 -3.45 4.83
CA PRO A 98 7.03 -3.21 4.01
C PRO A 98 7.55 -4.52 3.41
N ILE A 99 7.93 -4.51 2.14
CA ILE A 99 8.36 -5.75 1.46
C ILE A 99 9.68 -6.31 2.03
N THR A 100 10.57 -5.41 2.46
CA THR A 100 11.88 -5.75 3.03
C THR A 100 12.19 -4.86 4.23
N ARG A 101 13.20 -5.27 5.00
CA ARG A 101 13.74 -4.52 6.14
C ARG A 101 15.09 -3.87 5.84
N ALA A 102 15.74 -4.26 4.74
CA ALA A 102 17.04 -3.75 4.33
C ALA A 102 17.17 -3.70 2.80
N LEU A 103 17.98 -2.78 2.28
CA LEU A 103 18.22 -2.65 0.84
C LEU A 103 18.87 -3.92 0.24
N SER A 104 19.73 -4.60 0.99
CA SER A 104 20.31 -5.86 0.54
C SER A 104 19.28 -6.97 0.30
N GLU A 105 18.15 -6.94 1.02
CA GLU A 105 17.04 -7.87 0.80
C GLU A 105 16.27 -7.54 -0.49
N VAL A 106 16.21 -6.24 -0.89
CA VAL A 106 15.66 -5.83 -2.18
C VAL A 106 16.46 -6.43 -3.32
N ASP A 107 17.79 -6.33 -3.26
CA ASP A 107 18.69 -6.90 -4.28
C ASP A 107 18.52 -8.43 -4.39
N GLN A 108 18.36 -9.13 -3.27
CA GLN A 108 18.08 -10.57 -3.23
C GLN A 108 16.77 -10.91 -3.93
N LEU A 109 15.69 -10.17 -3.66
CA LEU A 109 14.39 -10.39 -4.30
C LEU A 109 14.43 -10.10 -5.80
N ILE A 110 15.09 -9.02 -6.22
CA ILE A 110 15.26 -8.67 -7.65
C ILE A 110 15.99 -9.79 -8.38
N GLU A 111 17.10 -10.28 -7.83
CA GLU A 111 17.89 -11.34 -8.46
C GLU A 111 17.12 -12.67 -8.50
N ALA A 112 16.44 -13.04 -7.41
CA ALA A 112 15.62 -14.25 -7.38
C ALA A 112 14.45 -14.19 -8.40
N ALA A 113 13.77 -13.04 -8.50
CA ALA A 113 12.70 -12.82 -9.46
C ALA A 113 13.22 -12.95 -10.91
N ARG A 114 14.39 -12.35 -11.19
CA ARG A 114 15.05 -12.43 -12.50
C ARG A 114 15.42 -13.88 -12.86
N GLN A 115 16.00 -14.64 -11.93
CA GLN A 115 16.37 -16.04 -12.13
C GLN A 115 15.16 -16.94 -12.36
N ALA A 116 14.08 -16.72 -11.61
CA ALA A 116 12.84 -17.46 -11.75
C ALA A 116 12.03 -17.09 -12.99
N GLY A 117 12.33 -15.96 -13.64
CA GLY A 117 11.47 -15.38 -14.69
C GLY A 117 10.08 -15.02 -14.16
N ARG A 118 10.01 -14.57 -12.91
CA ARG A 118 8.78 -14.20 -12.20
C ARG A 118 8.87 -12.76 -11.69
N GLN A 119 7.74 -12.24 -11.25
CA GLN A 119 7.64 -10.86 -10.78
C GLN A 119 7.26 -10.83 -9.30
N VAL A 120 7.70 -9.78 -8.61
CA VAL A 120 7.34 -9.46 -7.24
C VAL A 120 6.68 -8.09 -7.24
N PHE A 121 5.49 -8.00 -6.67
CA PHE A 121 4.66 -6.81 -6.62
C PHE A 121 4.45 -6.40 -5.15
N PRO A 122 5.11 -5.34 -4.65
CA PRO A 122 4.81 -4.78 -3.33
C PRO A 122 3.44 -4.10 -3.33
N VAL A 123 2.70 -4.24 -2.24
CA VAL A 123 1.35 -3.67 -2.11
C VAL A 123 1.44 -2.19 -1.76
N PHE A 124 1.24 -1.33 -2.77
CA PHE A 124 1.12 0.12 -2.64
C PHE A 124 -0.21 0.62 -3.22
N GLN A 125 -1.30 0.15 -2.63
CA GLN A 125 -2.67 0.37 -3.10
C GLN A 125 -3.12 1.85 -3.07
N TYR A 126 -2.42 2.73 -2.32
CA TYR A 126 -2.71 4.16 -2.32
C TYR A 126 -2.48 4.82 -3.69
N ARG A 127 -1.68 4.22 -4.57
CA ARG A 127 -1.48 4.73 -5.94
C ARG A 127 -2.71 4.64 -6.84
N TYR A 128 -3.80 4.01 -6.38
CA TYR A 128 -4.96 3.67 -7.21
C TYR A 128 -6.23 4.28 -6.65
N GLY A 129 -7.00 4.92 -7.53
CA GLY A 129 -8.25 5.59 -7.22
C GLY A 129 -8.52 6.75 -8.17
N ARG A 130 -9.74 7.27 -8.10
CA ARG A 130 -10.19 8.35 -8.98
C ARG A 130 -9.31 9.60 -8.91
N ALA A 131 -8.89 9.99 -7.70
CA ALA A 131 -8.03 11.17 -7.54
C ALA A 131 -6.68 11.02 -8.24
N MET A 132 -6.10 9.82 -8.27
CA MET A 132 -4.87 9.58 -9.05
C MET A 132 -5.12 9.73 -10.55
N ALA A 133 -6.26 9.24 -11.05
CA ALA A 133 -6.63 9.42 -12.47
C ALA A 133 -6.85 10.90 -12.80
N GLN A 134 -7.48 11.67 -11.89
CA GLN A 134 -7.65 13.12 -12.03
C GLN A 134 -6.31 13.86 -12.06
N LEU A 135 -5.38 13.54 -11.15
CA LEU A 135 -4.02 14.10 -11.15
C LEU A 135 -3.26 13.80 -12.46
N ARG A 136 -3.39 12.56 -12.97
CA ARG A 136 -2.80 12.17 -14.26
C ARG A 136 -3.41 12.95 -15.44
N ALA A 137 -4.73 13.13 -15.46
CA ALA A 137 -5.42 13.89 -16.48
C ALA A 137 -4.98 15.38 -16.47
N LEU A 138 -4.93 16.00 -15.29
CA LEU A 138 -4.44 17.36 -15.10
C LEU A 138 -2.98 17.52 -15.51
N LYS A 139 -2.13 16.53 -15.19
CA LYS A 139 -0.72 16.50 -15.61
C LYS A 139 -0.60 16.43 -17.12
N SER A 140 -1.36 15.54 -17.77
CA SER A 140 -1.37 15.38 -19.23
C SER A 140 -1.86 16.63 -19.96
N ALA A 141 -2.77 17.38 -19.36
CA ALA A 141 -3.25 18.67 -19.87
C ALA A 141 -2.30 19.85 -19.58
N GLY A 142 -1.17 19.61 -18.90
CA GLY A 142 -0.22 20.66 -18.52
C GLY A 142 -0.70 21.60 -17.44
N LEU A 143 -1.75 21.20 -16.67
CA LEU A 143 -2.38 22.03 -15.65
C LEU A 143 -1.74 21.93 -14.27
N LEU A 144 -0.79 21.03 -14.04
CA LEU A 144 -0.04 20.98 -12.78
C LEU A 144 1.12 21.98 -12.78
N GLY A 145 1.98 21.95 -13.80
CA GLY A 145 3.25 22.66 -13.79
C GLY A 145 4.25 22.05 -12.81
N ARG A 146 5.22 22.84 -12.33
CA ARG A 146 6.21 22.38 -11.35
C ARG A 146 5.57 22.18 -9.97
N ALA A 147 5.99 21.13 -9.27
CA ALA A 147 5.64 20.96 -7.86
C ALA A 147 6.48 21.93 -7.00
N TYR A 148 5.85 22.63 -6.08
CA TYR A 148 6.50 23.54 -5.15
C TYR A 148 6.68 22.90 -3.78
N THR A 149 5.57 22.42 -3.20
CA THR A 149 5.61 21.81 -1.88
C THR A 149 4.49 20.79 -1.69
N ALA A 150 4.71 19.87 -0.74
CA ALA A 150 3.69 18.92 -0.28
C ALA A 150 3.66 18.87 1.25
N SER A 151 2.49 18.61 1.82
CA SER A 151 2.34 18.22 3.21
C SER A 151 1.54 16.92 3.32
N LEU A 152 2.02 16.03 4.18
CA LEU A 152 1.43 14.72 4.44
C LEU A 152 1.14 14.58 5.92
N GLU A 153 -0.01 14.02 6.24
CA GLU A 153 -0.41 13.69 7.60
C GLU A 153 -0.82 12.22 7.63
N THR A 154 -0.24 11.45 8.55
CA THR A 154 -0.66 10.10 8.91
C THR A 154 -0.90 10.12 10.41
N HIS A 155 -2.09 10.51 10.80
CA HIS A 155 -2.50 10.62 12.19
C HIS A 155 -3.52 9.53 12.47
N TRP A 156 -3.05 8.42 13.04
CA TRP A 156 -3.86 7.24 13.31
C TRP A 156 -3.89 6.94 14.80
N ASN A 157 -4.85 6.14 15.21
CA ASN A 157 -4.96 5.62 16.58
C ASN A 157 -4.55 4.14 16.59
N ARG A 158 -3.51 3.83 17.38
CA ARG A 158 -3.12 2.46 17.70
C ARG A 158 -2.95 2.37 19.20
N ASP A 159 -3.75 1.53 19.82
CA ASP A 159 -3.86 1.38 21.25
C ASP A 159 -3.21 0.08 21.76
N ALA A 160 -3.39 -0.22 23.05
CA ALA A 160 -2.88 -1.43 23.68
C ALA A 160 -3.46 -2.71 23.05
N ALA A 161 -4.69 -2.69 22.52
CA ALA A 161 -5.28 -3.84 21.87
C ALA A 161 -4.59 -4.15 20.53
N TYR A 162 -4.21 -3.11 19.78
CA TYR A 162 -3.42 -3.26 18.56
C TYR A 162 -2.04 -3.89 18.86
N TYR A 163 -1.38 -3.44 19.93
CA TYR A 163 -0.06 -3.92 20.32
C TYR A 163 -0.07 -5.17 21.20
N ALA A 164 -1.24 -5.75 21.50
CA ALA A 164 -1.32 -7.04 22.16
C ALA A 164 -0.80 -8.23 21.34
N ILE A 165 -0.62 -8.03 20.03
CA ILE A 165 -0.02 -9.02 19.13
C ILE A 165 1.50 -9.00 19.32
N PRO A 166 2.17 -10.11 19.68
CA PRO A 166 3.56 -10.12 20.19
C PRO A 166 4.63 -9.53 19.27
N TRP A 167 4.42 -9.55 17.95
CA TRP A 167 5.40 -9.02 16.98
C TRP A 167 5.24 -7.52 16.72
N ARG A 168 4.08 -6.92 17.09
CA ARG A 168 3.82 -5.49 16.87
C ARG A 168 4.60 -4.63 17.85
N GLY A 169 5.05 -3.47 17.38
CA GLY A 169 5.81 -2.51 18.17
C GLY A 169 7.22 -2.97 18.53
N THR A 170 7.70 -4.07 17.94
CA THR A 170 9.06 -4.58 18.16
C THR A 170 9.93 -4.42 16.92
N TRP A 171 11.24 -4.19 17.12
CA TRP A 171 12.18 -4.10 16.01
C TRP A 171 12.29 -5.40 15.22
N ASP A 172 12.23 -6.54 15.92
CA ASP A 172 12.31 -7.85 15.28
C ASP A 172 11.10 -8.17 14.40
N GLY A 173 9.91 -7.78 14.85
CA GLY A 173 8.66 -8.09 14.13
C GLY A 173 8.35 -7.14 12.98
N GLU A 174 8.51 -5.83 13.22
CA GLU A 174 8.08 -4.79 12.27
C GLU A 174 9.24 -4.07 11.56
N ALA A 175 10.48 -4.16 12.10
CA ALA A 175 11.68 -3.50 11.58
C ALA A 175 11.62 -1.95 11.55
N GLY A 176 10.61 -1.36 12.13
CA GLY A 176 10.36 0.08 12.24
C GLY A 176 8.96 0.32 12.75
N GLY A 177 8.67 1.53 13.17
CA GLY A 177 7.39 1.92 13.75
C GLY A 177 6.46 2.62 12.76
N ALA A 178 5.95 3.76 13.19
CA ALA A 178 4.95 4.54 12.45
C ALA A 178 5.41 5.00 11.06
N VAL A 179 6.71 5.28 10.88
CA VAL A 179 7.27 5.74 9.60
C VAL A 179 7.21 4.60 8.57
N LEU A 180 7.75 3.43 8.91
CA LEU A 180 7.86 2.30 8.00
C LEU A 180 6.55 1.48 7.93
N GLY A 181 5.88 1.26 9.06
CA GLY A 181 4.71 0.40 9.15
C GLY A 181 3.41 1.06 8.65
N HIS A 182 3.28 2.39 8.83
CA HIS A 182 2.02 3.11 8.60
C HIS A 182 2.16 4.21 7.54
N ALA A 183 3.08 5.16 7.70
CA ALA A 183 3.24 6.27 6.78
C ALA A 183 3.89 5.90 5.44
N ILE A 184 4.38 4.68 5.27
CA ILE A 184 5.03 4.20 4.04
C ILE A 184 4.18 4.45 2.79
N HIS A 185 2.86 4.28 2.88
CA HIS A 185 1.95 4.53 1.76
C HIS A 185 1.90 6.00 1.34
N ALA A 186 1.90 6.92 2.31
CA ALA A 186 1.93 8.36 2.04
C ALA A 186 3.30 8.78 1.47
N HIS A 187 4.39 8.21 1.98
CA HIS A 187 5.75 8.44 1.45
C HIS A 187 5.92 7.84 0.05
N ASP A 188 5.34 6.69 -0.21
CA ASP A 188 5.29 6.09 -1.54
C ASP A 188 4.55 6.99 -2.54
N LEU A 189 3.39 7.53 -2.14
CA LEU A 189 2.65 8.51 -2.96
C LEU A 189 3.47 9.78 -3.20
N LEU A 190 4.17 10.29 -2.19
CA LEU A 190 5.06 11.45 -2.34
C LEU A 190 6.09 11.19 -3.45
N CYS A 191 6.80 10.05 -3.38
CA CYS A 191 7.79 9.68 -4.37
C CYS A 191 7.17 9.44 -5.75
N HIS A 192 5.99 8.82 -5.81
CA HIS A 192 5.27 8.55 -7.06
C HIS A 192 4.84 9.84 -7.77
N LEU A 193 4.43 10.87 -7.02
CA LEU A 193 3.91 12.12 -7.56
C LEU A 193 5.00 13.16 -7.83
N LEU A 194 6.03 13.25 -6.96
CA LEU A 194 7.04 14.31 -6.98
C LEU A 194 8.45 13.84 -7.35
N GLY A 195 8.64 12.53 -7.55
CA GLY A 195 9.94 11.93 -7.86
C GLY A 195 10.74 11.52 -6.63
N PRO A 196 12.01 11.12 -6.80
CA PRO A 196 12.84 10.63 -5.71
C PRO A 196 13.18 11.70 -4.66
N VAL A 197 13.46 11.25 -3.43
CA VAL A 197 13.94 12.09 -2.34
C VAL A 197 15.46 12.30 -2.48
N ALA A 198 15.91 13.56 -2.54
CA ALA A 198 17.32 13.92 -2.54
C ALA A 198 17.89 14.09 -1.12
N GLN A 199 17.07 14.61 -0.18
CA GLN A 199 17.50 14.86 1.19
C GLN A 199 16.31 14.65 2.14
N VAL A 200 16.58 14.14 3.33
CA VAL A 200 15.61 14.01 4.41
C VAL A 200 16.21 14.47 5.72
N PHE A 201 15.41 15.17 6.51
CA PHE A 201 15.64 15.45 7.93
C PHE A 201 14.45 14.89 8.70
N ALA A 202 14.71 14.13 9.76
CA ALA A 202 13.66 13.47 10.53
C ALA A 202 13.93 13.56 12.03
N MET A 203 12.85 13.70 12.80
CA MET A 203 12.79 13.48 14.23
C MET A 203 11.77 12.39 14.49
N THR A 204 12.13 11.40 15.27
CA THR A 204 11.27 10.28 15.65
C THR A 204 11.30 10.07 17.15
N ASP A 205 10.20 9.63 17.73
CA ASP A 205 10.12 9.36 19.17
C ASP A 205 9.01 8.33 19.45
N THR A 206 9.09 7.63 20.58
CA THR A 206 8.05 6.75 21.11
C THR A 206 7.36 7.51 22.24
N ARG A 207 6.15 7.99 22.01
CA ARG A 207 5.46 8.93 22.91
C ARG A 207 4.09 8.45 23.37
N VAL A 208 3.45 7.55 22.63
CA VAL A 208 2.04 7.18 22.83
C VAL A 208 1.93 5.82 23.50
N ASN A 209 2.65 4.83 23.00
CA ASN A 209 2.53 3.43 23.42
C ASN A 209 3.84 2.94 24.06
N PRO A 210 3.78 2.00 25.00
CA PRO A 210 4.98 1.38 25.60
C PRO A 210 5.55 0.30 24.66
N ILE A 211 6.12 0.72 23.53
CA ILE A 211 6.67 -0.14 22.48
C ILE A 211 8.13 0.21 22.20
N GLU A 212 8.83 -0.62 21.42
CA GLU A 212 10.24 -0.41 21.10
C GLU A 212 10.46 0.56 19.94
N THR A 213 9.53 0.56 18.97
CA THR A 213 9.63 1.36 17.75
C THR A 213 8.99 2.74 17.90
N GLU A 214 9.27 3.65 16.98
CA GLU A 214 8.68 4.98 17.00
C GLU A 214 7.18 4.97 16.67
N ASP A 215 6.39 5.77 17.39
CA ASP A 215 4.96 6.00 17.14
C ASP A 215 4.61 7.46 16.84
N CYS A 216 5.62 8.32 16.86
CA CYS A 216 5.55 9.72 16.44
C CYS A 216 6.76 10.08 15.59
N ALA A 217 6.53 10.85 14.51
CA ALA A 217 7.60 11.36 13.67
C ALA A 217 7.24 12.68 13.00
N SER A 218 8.26 13.48 12.72
CA SER A 218 8.17 14.71 11.92
C SER A 218 9.33 14.72 10.93
N LEU A 219 9.00 14.79 9.62
CA LEU A 219 9.99 14.71 8.55
C LEU A 219 9.90 15.92 7.62
N ALA A 220 11.05 16.33 7.11
CA ALA A 220 11.18 17.30 6.04
C ALA A 220 12.00 16.69 4.90
N PHE A 221 11.53 16.87 3.67
CA PHE A 221 12.15 16.30 2.47
C PHE A 221 12.50 17.42 1.47
N ARG A 222 13.60 17.20 0.75
CA ARG A 222 13.86 17.84 -0.55
C ARG A 222 13.84 16.77 -1.61
N MET A 223 12.98 16.96 -2.60
CA MET A 223 12.88 16.07 -3.76
C MET A 223 13.98 16.40 -4.79
N GLU A 224 14.36 15.46 -5.64
CA GLU A 224 15.31 15.73 -6.75
C GLU A 224 14.78 16.80 -7.71
N SER A 225 13.47 16.91 -7.88
CA SER A 225 12.79 17.98 -8.63
C SER A 225 12.95 19.38 -8.02
N GLY A 226 13.50 19.49 -6.81
CA GLY A 226 13.62 20.71 -6.02
C GLY A 226 12.38 21.03 -5.16
N ALA A 227 11.29 20.29 -5.28
CA ALA A 227 10.11 20.46 -4.42
C ALA A 227 10.46 20.16 -2.96
N LEU A 228 9.79 20.83 -2.03
CA LEU A 228 9.91 20.56 -0.59
C LEU A 228 8.68 19.80 -0.09
N ALA A 229 8.86 18.92 0.89
CA ALA A 229 7.72 18.25 1.50
C ALA A 229 7.92 18.10 3.03
N THR A 230 6.79 17.97 3.72
CA THR A 230 6.75 17.64 5.16
C THR A 230 5.83 16.45 5.39
N SER A 231 6.15 15.66 6.41
CA SER A 231 5.29 14.56 6.87
C SER A 231 5.19 14.61 8.39
N SER A 232 3.96 14.61 8.90
CA SER A 232 3.63 14.53 10.31
C SER A 232 2.94 13.20 10.59
N ILE A 233 3.45 12.47 11.57
CA ILE A 233 3.02 11.09 11.85
C ILE A 233 2.78 10.92 13.33
N THR A 234 1.64 10.35 13.70
CA THR A 234 1.39 9.86 15.06
C THR A 234 0.44 8.68 15.06
N LEU A 235 0.63 7.78 16.01
CA LEU A 235 -0.30 6.67 16.28
C LEU A 235 -1.15 6.92 17.54
N GLY A 236 -1.16 8.17 18.04
CA GLY A 236 -1.94 8.62 19.20
C GLY A 236 -3.02 9.64 18.85
N ALA A 237 -3.53 9.64 17.62
CA ALA A 237 -4.60 10.57 17.24
C ALA A 237 -5.96 10.13 17.82
N GLY A 238 -6.90 11.05 17.91
CA GLY A 238 -8.26 10.76 18.39
C GLY A 238 -9.09 9.95 17.40
N ASN A 239 -8.70 9.96 16.11
CA ASN A 239 -9.30 9.19 15.01
C ASN A 239 -8.27 8.99 13.91
N ASP A 240 -8.47 7.99 13.06
CA ASP A 240 -7.58 7.73 11.93
C ASP A 240 -7.81 8.74 10.81
N THR A 241 -6.75 9.41 10.39
CA THR A 241 -6.78 10.42 9.34
C THR A 241 -5.53 10.31 8.47
N THR A 242 -5.71 10.28 7.15
CA THR A 242 -4.63 10.48 6.19
C THR A 242 -4.97 11.70 5.34
N ARG A 243 -4.04 12.66 5.23
CA ARG A 243 -4.23 13.86 4.45
C ARG A 243 -2.99 14.18 3.62
N LEU A 244 -3.24 14.56 2.38
CA LEU A 244 -2.21 15.00 1.44
C LEU A 244 -2.62 16.35 0.85
N ARG A 245 -1.66 17.28 0.80
CA ARG A 245 -1.81 18.55 0.11
C ARG A 245 -0.58 18.79 -0.74
N LEU A 246 -0.82 19.05 -2.03
CA LEU A 246 0.20 19.22 -3.06
C LEU A 246 0.01 20.59 -3.72
N CYS A 247 1.01 21.45 -3.60
CA CYS A 247 0.99 22.77 -4.23
C CYS A 247 1.87 22.76 -5.50
N TYR A 248 1.22 22.91 -6.63
CA TYR A 248 1.84 22.99 -7.94
C TYR A 248 1.85 24.43 -8.47
N GLU A 249 2.55 24.66 -9.55
CA GLU A 249 2.67 25.95 -10.22
C GLU A 249 1.30 26.55 -10.61
N HIS A 250 0.36 25.70 -11.02
CA HIS A 250 -0.91 26.15 -11.54
C HIS A 250 -2.12 25.86 -10.64
N LEU A 251 -2.00 24.93 -9.71
CA LEU A 251 -3.08 24.57 -8.79
C LEU A 251 -2.58 23.99 -7.46
N THR A 252 -3.48 23.93 -6.50
CA THR A 252 -3.33 23.11 -5.29
C THR A 252 -4.29 21.93 -5.36
N ALA A 253 -3.77 20.71 -5.13
CA ALA A 253 -4.55 19.49 -5.00
C ALA A 253 -4.54 19.06 -3.53
N GLU A 254 -5.70 18.76 -2.94
CA GLU A 254 -5.86 18.42 -1.54
C GLU A 254 -6.84 17.26 -1.38
N SER A 255 -6.42 16.20 -0.65
CA SER A 255 -7.27 15.08 -0.32
C SER A 255 -8.32 15.45 0.74
N GLY A 256 -9.35 14.62 0.90
CA GLY A 256 -10.10 14.54 2.15
C GLY A 256 -9.25 13.95 3.27
N THR A 257 -9.91 13.27 4.20
CA THR A 257 -9.28 12.75 5.42
C THR A 257 -9.47 11.24 5.59
N ALA A 258 -9.86 10.53 4.52
CA ALA A 258 -10.03 9.08 4.54
C ALA A 258 -8.71 8.38 4.90
N PRO A 259 -8.67 7.53 5.93
CA PRO A 259 -7.41 7.06 6.51
C PRO A 259 -6.64 6.08 5.63
N TYR A 260 -7.33 5.16 4.94
CA TYR A 260 -6.68 3.99 4.33
C TYR A 260 -6.70 3.96 2.81
N ALA A 261 -7.39 4.90 2.18
CA ALA A 261 -7.51 4.95 0.72
C ALA A 261 -7.66 6.40 0.21
N PRO A 262 -6.69 7.28 0.48
CA PRO A 262 -6.83 8.71 0.20
C PRO A 262 -7.07 9.00 -1.28
N MET A 263 -6.62 8.16 -2.21
CA MET A 263 -6.87 8.35 -3.65
C MET A 263 -8.27 7.94 -4.11
N GLN A 264 -9.05 7.28 -3.25
CA GLN A 264 -10.48 7.02 -3.48
C GLN A 264 -11.38 8.11 -2.87
N ASP A 265 -10.83 8.95 -2.00
CA ASP A 265 -11.56 10.06 -1.38
C ASP A 265 -11.78 11.22 -2.36
N ASN A 266 -12.67 12.14 -2.00
CA ASN A 266 -12.92 13.34 -2.79
C ASN A 266 -11.77 14.33 -2.64
N TRP A 267 -11.09 14.61 -3.74
CA TRP A 267 -10.05 15.61 -3.79
C TRP A 267 -10.59 16.95 -4.26
N ARG A 268 -10.00 18.01 -3.71
CA ARG A 268 -10.25 19.37 -4.13
C ARG A 268 -9.08 19.89 -4.97
N PHE A 269 -9.37 20.44 -6.12
CA PHE A 269 -8.42 21.04 -7.03
C PHE A 269 -8.72 22.53 -7.15
N VAL A 270 -7.81 23.37 -6.71
CA VAL A 270 -8.00 24.82 -6.66
C VAL A 270 -6.97 25.50 -7.56
N ALA A 271 -7.43 26.17 -8.60
CA ALA A 271 -6.57 26.91 -9.50
C ALA A 271 -5.81 28.04 -8.76
N ARG A 272 -4.52 28.19 -9.05
CA ARG A 272 -3.75 29.34 -8.55
C ARG A 272 -4.22 30.65 -9.19
N LEU A 273 -4.63 30.61 -10.44
CA LEU A 273 -5.24 31.71 -11.16
C LEU A 273 -6.74 31.40 -11.36
N PRO A 274 -7.67 32.12 -10.72
CA PRO A 274 -9.11 31.80 -10.74
C PRO A 274 -9.70 31.61 -12.16
N ALA A 275 -9.18 32.32 -13.15
CA ALA A 275 -9.63 32.22 -14.55
C ALA A 275 -9.44 30.82 -15.18
N ARG A 276 -8.64 29.94 -14.54
CA ARG A 276 -8.41 28.55 -15.00
C ARG A 276 -9.25 27.51 -14.23
N GLN A 277 -10.08 27.92 -13.28
CA GLN A 277 -10.84 26.95 -12.47
C GLN A 277 -11.80 26.11 -13.31
N ASP A 278 -12.53 26.72 -14.23
CA ASP A 278 -13.49 26.01 -15.08
C ASP A 278 -12.80 24.94 -15.97
N GLU A 279 -11.58 25.21 -16.43
CA GLU A 279 -10.78 24.25 -17.20
C GLU A 279 -10.37 23.04 -16.34
N ILE A 280 -9.94 23.29 -15.10
CA ILE A 280 -9.61 22.25 -14.13
C ILE A 280 -10.84 21.41 -13.80
N ASP A 281 -11.97 22.07 -13.49
CA ASP A 281 -13.21 21.38 -13.11
C ASP A 281 -13.75 20.51 -14.25
N ALA A 282 -13.64 20.98 -15.50
CA ALA A 282 -14.04 20.21 -16.68
C ALA A 282 -13.21 18.92 -16.83
N ILE A 283 -11.88 18.99 -16.64
CA ILE A 283 -11.00 17.80 -16.73
C ILE A 283 -11.26 16.86 -15.56
N VAL A 284 -11.35 17.38 -14.34
CA VAL A 284 -11.60 16.59 -13.13
C VAL A 284 -12.96 15.89 -13.20
N GLY A 285 -14.00 16.60 -13.68
CA GLY A 285 -15.35 16.07 -13.86
C GLY A 285 -15.47 15.01 -14.95
N ALA A 286 -14.62 15.07 -15.98
CA ALA A 286 -14.61 14.09 -17.07
C ALA A 286 -13.97 12.73 -16.69
N VAL A 287 -13.24 12.65 -15.56
CA VAL A 287 -12.63 11.40 -15.11
C VAL A 287 -13.71 10.47 -14.54
N PRO A 288 -13.92 9.28 -15.14
CA PRO A 288 -14.93 8.35 -14.67
C PRO A 288 -14.57 7.77 -13.30
N GLU A 289 -15.57 7.22 -12.63
CA GLU A 289 -15.33 6.32 -11.50
C GLU A 289 -14.59 5.08 -11.99
N GLY A 290 -13.71 4.53 -11.14
CA GLY A 290 -12.90 3.35 -11.44
C GLY A 290 -12.56 2.59 -10.17
N LEU A 291 -11.93 1.45 -10.34
CA LEU A 291 -11.42 0.69 -9.20
C LEU A 291 -10.32 1.48 -8.48
N GLY A 292 -10.32 1.39 -7.17
CA GLY A 292 -9.31 2.01 -6.33
C GLY A 292 -8.83 1.06 -5.24
N GLY A 293 -7.89 1.52 -4.43
CA GLY A 293 -7.31 0.71 -3.36
C GLY A 293 -6.69 -0.59 -3.89
N PHE A 294 -6.89 -1.67 -3.18
CA PHE A 294 -6.29 -2.95 -3.56
C PHE A 294 -6.89 -3.52 -4.86
N ALA A 295 -8.18 -3.35 -5.12
CA ALA A 295 -8.78 -3.77 -6.40
C ALA A 295 -8.17 -3.02 -7.60
N GLY A 296 -7.97 -1.71 -7.48
CA GLY A 296 -7.27 -0.92 -8.52
C GLY A 296 -5.80 -1.30 -8.68
N TYR A 297 -5.13 -1.65 -7.60
CA TYR A 297 -3.78 -2.21 -7.64
C TYR A 297 -3.75 -3.55 -8.41
N LEU A 298 -4.68 -4.47 -8.11
CA LEU A 298 -4.79 -5.76 -8.81
C LEU A 298 -5.09 -5.60 -10.29
N GLU A 299 -5.93 -4.63 -10.67
CA GLU A 299 -6.22 -4.32 -12.08
C GLU A 299 -4.95 -3.92 -12.85
N ALA A 300 -4.02 -3.24 -12.19
CA ALA A 300 -2.74 -2.83 -12.78
C ALA A 300 -1.69 -3.95 -12.81
N VAL A 301 -1.80 -4.97 -11.95
CA VAL A 301 -0.90 -6.12 -11.87
C VAL A 301 -1.28 -7.19 -12.90
N ALA A 302 -2.57 -7.34 -13.23
CA ALA A 302 -3.12 -8.32 -14.16
C ALA A 302 -2.85 -8.00 -15.63
#